data_e20ff0f1b69bdc9b205fcce4b1363571
#
_entry.id   e20ff0f1b69bdc9b205fcce4b1363571
#
_cell.length_a   1.000
_cell.length_b   1.000
_cell.length_c   1.000
_cell.angle_alpha   90.00
_cell.angle_beta   90.00
_cell.angle_gamma   90.00
#
_symmetry.space_group_name_H-M   'P 1'
#
loop_
_entity.id
_entity.type
_entity.pdbx_description
1 polymer ?
#
loop_
_entity_poly.entity_id
_entity_poly.type
_entity_poly.pdbx_seq_one_letter_code
_entity_poly.pdbx_strand_id
1 'polypeptide(L)'
;MARIAVIGAGMGAMATAARLAVAGHQVTVYERGSTYGGSVGRYERDGFAFDTGPGLLHLPAVYRDLFVKTGKRPLEDCVELVQVDPAVRHLLADGTAVTLPGGSRGGAAAVLDQAFGAGAGERWNGVLGRARDAWNATRRPLLEEPLRPDRQVLGDDPYPALRKSGLLRRRPPTLAEVAARELGGELGELLAARVRAYGVDPATVPASAAVLPYMEQTFGSWYVRGGMRALATAVYERCLERKVTFVFDTPVREVLEQGGRAAGLLLADGTEAPADLVVCGVDPRRLRVPLPAGGAPARGPGVASRLTLLLALRGARPADAVHRTLVHSPGAQLTVLRPDDPAVRPDADHEAVTVSAICGPGSAPAPRAEELLDLAARAVPALRERLLWTHERTPADIEADTGAQHGAVPPPALAGAGGAMLYPANTTALPGLFLAGGWAHPGGGLAHAGMTGALVAGLIVEGSGFRGSQ
;
A
#
# COMPACT_ATOMS: atom_id res chain seq x y z
N MET A 1 -26.81 -15.10 -11.85
CA MET A 1 -26.02 -15.77 -10.80
C MET A 1 -24.95 -16.60 -11.50
N ALA A 2 -23.69 -16.36 -11.20
CA ALA A 2 -22.54 -17.06 -11.79
C ALA A 2 -21.69 -17.68 -10.69
N ARG A 3 -20.96 -18.76 -11.03
CA ARG A 3 -19.89 -19.33 -10.19
C ARG A 3 -18.60 -18.57 -10.48
N ILE A 4 -18.03 -17.97 -9.46
CA ILE A 4 -16.82 -17.16 -9.59
C ILE A 4 -15.71 -17.77 -8.77
N ALA A 5 -14.59 -18.09 -9.44
CA ALA A 5 -13.35 -18.53 -8.78
C ALA A 5 -12.43 -17.32 -8.57
N VAL A 6 -11.96 -17.11 -7.36
CA VAL A 6 -11.02 -16.05 -6.98
C VAL A 6 -9.69 -16.67 -6.59
N ILE A 7 -8.61 -16.23 -7.20
CA ILE A 7 -7.25 -16.73 -6.93
C ILE A 7 -6.56 -15.83 -5.92
N GLY A 8 -6.22 -16.40 -4.76
CA GLY A 8 -5.58 -15.71 -3.64
C GLY A 8 -6.58 -15.06 -2.68
N ALA A 9 -6.27 -15.11 -1.39
CA ALA A 9 -7.05 -14.51 -0.30
C ALA A 9 -6.43 -13.20 0.22
N GLY A 10 -5.80 -12.39 -0.64
CA GLY A 10 -5.31 -11.06 -0.32
C GLY A 10 -6.45 -10.04 -0.14
N MET A 11 -6.16 -8.87 0.45
CA MET A 11 -7.15 -7.84 0.79
C MET A 11 -8.03 -7.41 -0.39
N GLY A 12 -7.45 -7.22 -1.58
CA GLY A 12 -8.22 -6.85 -2.78
C GLY A 12 -9.10 -7.98 -3.29
N ALA A 13 -8.62 -9.22 -3.26
CA ALA A 13 -9.39 -10.40 -3.62
C ALA A 13 -10.58 -10.62 -2.68
N MET A 14 -10.38 -10.52 -1.37
CA MET A 14 -11.45 -10.63 -0.38
C MET A 14 -12.47 -9.50 -0.51
N ALA A 15 -12.03 -8.25 -0.73
CA ALA A 15 -12.94 -7.13 -0.98
C ALA A 15 -13.80 -7.36 -2.23
N THR A 16 -13.20 -7.93 -3.29
CA THR A 16 -13.93 -8.33 -4.51
C THR A 16 -14.93 -9.44 -4.23
N ALA A 17 -14.50 -10.50 -3.53
CA ALA A 17 -15.32 -11.65 -3.19
C ALA A 17 -16.57 -11.27 -2.38
N ALA A 18 -16.40 -10.42 -1.35
CA ALA A 18 -17.51 -9.95 -0.53
C ALA A 18 -18.56 -9.17 -1.35
N ARG A 19 -18.13 -8.29 -2.26
CA ARG A 19 -19.04 -7.51 -3.12
C ARG A 19 -19.75 -8.38 -4.14
N LEU A 20 -19.05 -9.33 -4.76
CA LEU A 20 -19.65 -10.27 -5.71
C LEU A 20 -20.68 -11.21 -5.05
N ALA A 21 -20.40 -11.65 -3.83
CA ALA A 21 -21.33 -12.47 -3.07
C ALA A 21 -22.63 -11.70 -2.73
N VAL A 22 -22.52 -10.41 -2.36
CA VAL A 22 -23.70 -9.53 -2.16
C VAL A 22 -24.48 -9.32 -3.45
N ALA A 23 -23.80 -9.27 -4.61
CA ALA A 23 -24.44 -9.19 -5.91
C ALA A 23 -25.13 -10.51 -6.35
N GLY A 24 -25.11 -11.55 -5.51
CA GLY A 24 -25.82 -12.81 -5.73
C GLY A 24 -25.02 -13.87 -6.50
N HIS A 25 -23.71 -13.71 -6.62
CA HIS A 25 -22.84 -14.73 -7.21
C HIS A 25 -22.40 -15.77 -6.19
N GLN A 26 -22.11 -16.98 -6.64
CA GLN A 26 -21.44 -18.02 -5.85
C GLN A 26 -19.92 -17.82 -5.97
N VAL A 27 -19.27 -17.49 -4.86
CA VAL A 27 -17.84 -17.12 -4.86
C VAL A 27 -17.03 -18.13 -4.06
N THR A 28 -16.00 -18.70 -4.69
CA THR A 28 -15.00 -19.55 -4.04
C THR A 28 -13.62 -18.95 -4.19
N VAL A 29 -12.93 -18.75 -3.08
CA VAL A 29 -11.56 -18.23 -3.02
C VAL A 29 -10.61 -19.41 -2.83
N TYR A 30 -9.62 -19.54 -3.71
CA TYR A 30 -8.56 -20.54 -3.65
C TYR A 30 -7.26 -19.86 -3.21
N GLU A 31 -6.74 -20.26 -2.05
CA GLU A 31 -5.54 -19.69 -1.46
C GLU A 31 -4.47 -20.78 -1.30
N ARG A 32 -3.26 -20.49 -1.75
CA ARG A 32 -2.14 -21.43 -1.69
C ARG A 32 -1.63 -21.66 -0.27
N GLY A 33 -1.76 -20.67 0.61
CA GLY A 33 -1.37 -20.76 2.01
C GLY A 33 -2.49 -21.26 2.90
N SER A 34 -2.16 -21.49 4.15
CA SER A 34 -3.11 -21.96 5.17
C SER A 34 -3.98 -20.84 5.75
N THR A 35 -3.83 -19.60 5.28
CA THR A 35 -4.52 -18.43 5.86
C THR A 35 -4.77 -17.32 4.84
N TYR A 36 -5.64 -16.37 5.21
CA TYR A 36 -6.04 -15.21 4.42
C TYR A 36 -5.14 -13.99 4.68
N GLY A 37 -5.37 -12.88 3.96
CA GLY A 37 -4.75 -11.56 4.17
C GLY A 37 -3.66 -11.20 3.17
N GLY A 38 -3.05 -12.18 2.51
CA GLY A 38 -1.93 -11.96 1.60
C GLY A 38 -0.75 -11.29 2.32
N SER A 39 -0.35 -10.09 1.89
CA SER A 39 0.73 -9.33 2.55
C SER A 39 0.35 -8.81 3.95
N VAL A 40 -0.92 -8.85 4.35
CA VAL A 40 -1.37 -8.48 5.70
C VAL A 40 -1.34 -9.71 6.60
N GLY A 41 -0.12 -10.16 6.88
CA GLY A 41 0.15 -11.28 7.76
C GLY A 41 0.50 -10.82 9.18
N ARG A 42 0.71 -11.80 10.07
CA ARG A 42 1.11 -11.59 11.47
C ARG A 42 2.22 -12.58 11.85
N TYR A 43 3.22 -12.10 12.55
CA TYR A 43 4.25 -12.90 13.17
C TYR A 43 4.11 -12.82 14.69
N GLU A 44 4.09 -13.96 15.36
CA GLU A 44 3.96 -14.02 16.82
C GLU A 44 5.09 -14.87 17.42
N ARG A 45 5.66 -14.34 18.50
CA ARG A 45 6.68 -15.06 19.28
C ARG A 45 6.77 -14.49 20.69
N ASP A 46 6.80 -15.35 21.71
CA ASP A 46 7.01 -15.01 23.11
C ASP A 46 6.04 -13.90 23.62
N GLY A 47 4.77 -13.93 23.19
CA GLY A 47 3.75 -12.94 23.54
C GLY A 47 3.85 -11.62 22.77
N PHE A 48 4.84 -11.45 21.89
CA PHE A 48 4.89 -10.33 20.95
C PHE A 48 4.18 -10.68 19.66
N ALA A 49 3.59 -9.65 19.05
CA ALA A 49 2.95 -9.76 17.74
C ALA A 49 3.35 -8.60 16.83
N PHE A 50 3.53 -8.88 15.55
CA PHE A 50 3.98 -7.91 14.55
C PHE A 50 3.21 -8.10 13.26
N ASP A 51 2.86 -6.98 12.62
CA ASP A 51 2.42 -7.03 11.23
C ASP A 51 3.60 -7.36 10.31
N THR A 52 3.40 -8.29 9.38
CA THR A 52 4.43 -8.68 8.40
C THR A 52 4.35 -7.86 7.09
N GLY A 53 3.37 -6.98 6.99
CA GLY A 53 3.11 -6.11 5.85
C GLY A 53 2.95 -4.64 6.26
N PRO A 54 1.96 -3.92 5.69
CA PRO A 54 1.73 -2.53 6.05
C PRO A 54 1.27 -2.39 7.50
N GLY A 55 1.90 -1.49 8.27
CA GLY A 55 1.53 -1.22 9.66
C GLY A 55 0.59 -0.02 9.86
N LEU A 56 0.22 0.68 8.77
CA LEU A 56 -0.70 1.82 8.79
C LEU A 56 -1.72 1.73 7.66
N LEU A 57 -2.93 2.20 7.95
CA LEU A 57 -4.02 2.35 6.97
C LEU A 57 -4.14 3.82 6.57
N HIS A 58 -4.11 4.08 5.29
CA HIS A 58 -4.49 5.36 4.70
C HIS A 58 -5.83 5.22 3.98
N LEU A 59 -6.62 6.28 3.87
CA LEU A 59 -7.95 6.29 3.25
C LEU A 59 -8.89 5.19 3.81
N PRO A 60 -9.19 5.18 5.11
CA PRO A 60 -10.10 4.17 5.71
C PRO A 60 -11.49 4.18 5.08
N ALA A 61 -11.86 5.27 4.38
CA ALA A 61 -13.12 5.39 3.65
C ALA A 61 -13.36 4.22 2.67
N VAL A 62 -12.32 3.65 2.08
CA VAL A 62 -12.44 2.50 1.16
C VAL A 62 -12.99 1.26 1.89
N TYR A 63 -12.50 0.98 3.09
CA TYR A 63 -13.01 -0.15 3.88
C TYR A 63 -14.34 0.16 4.55
N ARG A 64 -14.59 1.40 4.95
CA ARG A 64 -15.92 1.84 5.40
C ARG A 64 -16.97 1.62 4.33
N ASP A 65 -16.68 2.00 3.09
CA ASP A 65 -17.56 1.75 1.95
C ASP A 65 -17.75 0.25 1.68
N LEU A 66 -16.68 -0.56 1.76
CA LEU A 66 -16.79 -2.02 1.65
C LEU A 66 -17.78 -2.57 2.68
N PHE A 67 -17.67 -2.16 3.94
CA PHE A 67 -18.51 -2.66 5.02
C PHE A 67 -19.97 -2.20 4.88
N VAL A 68 -20.22 -0.95 4.51
CA VAL A 68 -21.56 -0.41 4.23
C VAL A 68 -22.22 -1.15 3.06
N LYS A 69 -21.48 -1.36 1.96
CA LYS A 69 -22.01 -1.99 0.74
C LYS A 69 -22.15 -3.51 0.86
N THR A 70 -21.49 -4.14 1.82
CA THR A 70 -21.51 -5.60 1.96
C THR A 70 -22.18 -6.10 3.23
N GLY A 71 -22.69 -5.23 4.10
CA GLY A 71 -23.37 -5.69 5.32
C GLY A 71 -23.99 -4.57 6.13
N LYS A 72 -24.51 -4.95 7.32
CA LYS A 72 -25.18 -4.01 8.23
C LYS A 72 -24.24 -3.47 9.31
N ARG A 73 -23.19 -4.23 9.67
CA ARG A 73 -22.19 -3.79 10.65
C ARG A 73 -21.18 -2.88 9.97
N PRO A 74 -20.99 -1.63 10.45
CA PRO A 74 -19.94 -0.75 9.95
C PRO A 74 -18.53 -1.27 10.31
N LEU A 75 -17.50 -0.71 9.70
CA LEU A 75 -16.11 -1.10 9.95
C LEU A 75 -15.73 -0.91 11.41
N GLU A 76 -16.17 0.16 12.03
CA GLU A 76 -15.86 0.56 13.40
C GLU A 76 -16.44 -0.39 14.47
N ASP A 77 -17.46 -1.17 14.11
CA ASP A 77 -17.97 -2.25 14.98
C ASP A 77 -17.13 -3.54 14.88
N CYS A 78 -16.21 -3.60 13.92
CA CYS A 78 -15.40 -4.79 13.65
C CYS A 78 -13.93 -4.58 14.02
N VAL A 79 -13.43 -3.34 13.92
CA VAL A 79 -12.05 -2.96 14.25
C VAL A 79 -12.00 -1.58 14.91
N GLU A 80 -11.08 -1.40 15.85
CA GLU A 80 -10.80 -0.10 16.44
C GLU A 80 -9.74 0.62 15.59
N LEU A 81 -10.15 1.74 14.98
CA LEU A 81 -9.27 2.62 14.22
C LEU A 81 -8.77 3.75 15.10
N VAL A 82 -7.46 3.85 15.28
CA VAL A 82 -6.80 4.89 16.06
C VAL A 82 -6.05 5.81 15.10
N GLN A 83 -6.38 7.09 15.10
CA GLN A 83 -5.61 8.06 14.31
C GLN A 83 -4.23 8.27 14.92
N VAL A 84 -3.20 8.15 14.09
CA VAL A 84 -1.81 8.34 14.53
C VAL A 84 -1.50 9.83 14.61
N ASP A 85 -1.27 10.31 15.86
CA ASP A 85 -0.85 11.68 16.15
C ASP A 85 0.24 11.66 17.23
N PRO A 86 1.42 12.26 16.99
CA PRO A 86 1.89 12.88 15.73
C PRO A 86 1.92 11.90 14.55
N ALA A 87 1.66 12.40 13.34
CA ALA A 87 1.59 11.57 12.13
C ALA A 87 2.93 10.93 11.77
N VAL A 88 4.02 11.68 11.96
CA VAL A 88 5.38 11.22 11.68
C VAL A 88 6.43 12.10 12.36
N ARG A 89 7.49 11.46 12.86
CA ARG A 89 8.74 12.13 13.25
C ARG A 89 9.79 11.88 12.17
N HIS A 90 10.47 12.91 11.72
CA HIS A 90 11.67 12.80 10.90
C HIS A 90 12.90 13.01 11.79
N LEU A 91 13.87 12.11 11.71
CA LEU A 91 15.21 12.27 12.31
C LEU A 91 16.20 12.45 11.17
N LEU A 92 16.63 13.68 10.97
CA LEU A 92 17.55 14.04 9.89
C LEU A 92 18.96 13.52 10.16
N ALA A 93 19.81 13.53 9.13
CA ALA A 93 21.17 12.99 9.23
C ALA A 93 22.04 13.74 10.25
N ASP A 94 21.82 15.04 10.43
CA ASP A 94 22.49 15.89 11.41
C ASP A 94 21.99 15.72 12.85
N GLY A 95 20.93 14.92 13.06
CA GLY A 95 20.31 14.70 14.36
C GLY A 95 19.07 15.57 14.63
N THR A 96 18.76 16.52 13.75
CA THR A 96 17.54 17.34 13.88
C THR A 96 16.30 16.47 13.84
N ALA A 97 15.39 16.70 14.80
CA ALA A 97 14.11 16.01 14.90
C ALA A 97 12.96 16.94 14.52
N VAL A 98 12.16 16.55 13.53
CA VAL A 98 10.97 17.29 13.10
C VAL A 98 9.74 16.41 13.26
N THR A 99 8.84 16.76 14.16
CA THR A 99 7.63 15.97 14.48
C THR A 99 6.40 16.67 13.92
N LEU A 100 5.81 16.10 12.89
CA LEU A 100 4.65 16.66 12.20
C LEU A 100 3.34 16.14 12.82
N PRO A 101 2.41 17.01 13.21
CA PRO A 101 1.11 16.61 13.75
C PRO A 101 0.23 15.99 12.67
N GLY A 102 -0.72 15.15 13.09
CA GLY A 102 -1.76 14.58 12.25
C GLY A 102 -2.88 15.59 12.00
N GLY A 103 -3.33 15.71 10.73
CA GLY A 103 -4.54 16.47 10.36
C GLY A 103 -4.48 18.00 10.51
N SER A 104 -3.42 18.57 11.08
CA SER A 104 -3.28 20.01 11.34
C SER A 104 -2.31 20.68 10.38
N ARG A 105 -2.85 21.39 9.37
CA ARG A 105 -2.01 22.17 8.43
C ARG A 105 -1.29 23.32 9.11
N GLY A 106 -1.96 24.05 10.00
CA GLY A 106 -1.37 25.16 10.75
C GLY A 106 -0.29 24.68 11.73
N GLY A 107 -0.56 23.58 12.44
CA GLY A 107 0.42 22.96 13.34
C GLY A 107 1.66 22.47 12.60
N ALA A 108 1.49 21.82 11.45
CA ALA A 108 2.61 21.40 10.62
C ALA A 108 3.44 22.60 10.12
N ALA A 109 2.78 23.69 9.68
CA ALA A 109 3.47 24.90 9.23
C ALA A 109 4.30 25.53 10.36
N ALA A 110 3.75 25.64 11.57
CA ALA A 110 4.46 26.21 12.72
C ALA A 110 5.71 25.38 13.09
N VAL A 111 5.60 24.04 13.09
CA VAL A 111 6.74 23.14 13.33
C VAL A 111 7.82 23.32 12.27
N LEU A 112 7.42 23.42 11.00
CA LEU A 112 8.37 23.59 9.90
C LEU A 112 9.04 24.97 9.92
N ASP A 113 8.32 26.02 10.26
CA ASP A 113 8.90 27.36 10.44
C ASP A 113 9.92 27.38 11.59
N GLN A 114 9.62 26.67 12.67
CA GLN A 114 10.57 26.53 13.80
C GLN A 114 11.81 25.75 13.40
N ALA A 115 11.68 24.67 12.62
CA ALA A 115 12.80 23.81 12.25
C ALA A 115 13.66 24.38 11.11
N PHE A 116 13.06 25.03 10.12
CA PHE A 116 13.72 25.43 8.86
C PHE A 116 13.65 26.95 8.55
N GLY A 117 13.18 27.74 9.52
CA GLY A 117 13.06 29.17 9.40
C GLY A 117 11.73 29.63 8.79
N ALA A 118 11.41 30.92 9.02
CA ALA A 118 10.17 31.54 8.59
C ALA A 118 9.88 31.33 7.09
N GLY A 119 8.62 31.00 6.77
CA GLY A 119 8.17 30.71 5.42
C GLY A 119 8.34 29.27 4.96
N ALA A 120 8.97 28.37 5.76
CA ALA A 120 9.07 26.95 5.44
C ALA A 120 7.69 26.28 5.41
N GLY A 121 6.85 26.60 6.39
CA GLY A 121 5.48 26.12 6.47
C GLY A 121 4.61 26.61 5.30
N GLU A 122 4.80 27.84 4.85
CA GLU A 122 4.10 28.38 3.69
C GLU A 122 4.50 27.64 2.41
N ARG A 123 5.81 27.44 2.18
CA ARG A 123 6.30 26.66 1.02
C ARG A 123 5.75 25.23 1.03
N TRP A 124 5.75 24.56 2.20
CA TRP A 124 5.20 23.24 2.37
C TRP A 124 3.70 23.19 2.02
N ASN A 125 2.91 24.11 2.59
CA ASN A 125 1.48 24.22 2.29
C ASN A 125 1.22 24.52 0.81
N GLY A 126 2.10 25.28 0.16
CA GLY A 126 2.05 25.55 -1.28
C GLY A 126 2.21 24.28 -2.11
N VAL A 127 3.19 23.43 -1.78
CA VAL A 127 3.40 22.13 -2.44
C VAL A 127 2.19 21.22 -2.22
N LEU A 128 1.70 21.09 -0.98
CA LEU A 128 0.53 20.25 -0.69
C LEU A 128 -0.77 20.81 -1.27
N GLY A 129 -0.88 22.13 -1.44
CA GLY A 129 -1.99 22.75 -2.17
C GLY A 129 -2.04 22.32 -3.63
N ARG A 130 -0.88 22.30 -4.31
CA ARG A 130 -0.74 21.79 -5.69
C ARG A 130 -0.96 20.28 -5.77
N ALA A 131 -0.51 19.53 -4.76
CA ALA A 131 -0.79 18.10 -4.67
C ALA A 131 -2.28 17.81 -4.50
N ARG A 132 -3.03 18.66 -3.77
CA ARG A 132 -4.50 18.60 -3.72
C ARG A 132 -5.12 18.79 -5.10
N ASP A 133 -4.61 19.74 -5.88
CA ASP A 133 -5.15 19.99 -7.22
C ASP A 133 -4.89 18.76 -8.14
N ALA A 134 -3.71 18.16 -8.04
CA ALA A 134 -3.40 16.91 -8.72
C ALA A 134 -4.30 15.75 -8.24
N TRP A 135 -4.54 15.62 -6.93
CA TRP A 135 -5.48 14.66 -6.37
C TRP A 135 -6.89 14.83 -6.92
N ASN A 136 -7.40 16.05 -6.92
CA ASN A 136 -8.75 16.34 -7.42
C ASN A 136 -8.92 16.00 -8.91
N ALA A 137 -7.86 16.20 -9.70
CA ALA A 137 -7.85 15.87 -11.13
C ALA A 137 -7.80 14.36 -11.39
N THR A 138 -7.16 13.58 -10.51
CA THR A 138 -6.85 12.18 -10.78
C THR A 138 -7.57 11.18 -9.88
N ARG A 139 -8.12 11.60 -8.75
CA ARG A 139 -8.80 10.70 -7.80
C ARG A 139 -9.79 9.77 -8.50
N ARG A 140 -10.70 10.32 -9.30
CA ARG A 140 -11.71 9.49 -9.97
C ARG A 140 -11.10 8.56 -11.01
N PRO A 141 -10.39 9.03 -12.05
CA PRO A 141 -9.88 8.16 -13.11
C PRO A 141 -8.78 7.20 -12.63
N LEU A 142 -8.08 7.51 -11.52
CA LEU A 142 -6.99 6.70 -11.01
C LEU A 142 -7.43 5.74 -9.89
N LEU A 143 -8.44 6.07 -9.09
CA LEU A 143 -8.82 5.27 -7.92
C LEU A 143 -10.25 4.73 -8.00
N GLU A 144 -11.20 5.48 -8.53
CA GLU A 144 -12.64 5.21 -8.42
C GLU A 144 -13.25 4.68 -9.73
N GLU A 145 -12.56 4.78 -10.87
CA GLU A 145 -13.04 4.37 -12.18
C GLU A 145 -12.17 3.25 -12.77
N PRO A 146 -12.73 2.36 -13.60
CA PRO A 146 -11.95 1.40 -14.37
C PRO A 146 -10.95 2.11 -15.28
N LEU A 147 -9.75 1.56 -15.40
CA LEU A 147 -8.76 2.12 -16.31
C LEU A 147 -9.23 1.97 -17.76
N ARG A 148 -9.47 3.09 -18.43
CA ARG A 148 -9.95 3.13 -19.82
C ARG A 148 -8.80 3.02 -20.83
N PRO A 149 -9.06 2.57 -22.06
CA PRO A 149 -8.06 2.56 -23.13
C PRO A 149 -7.48 3.94 -23.43
N ASP A 150 -8.31 4.98 -23.40
CA ASP A 150 -7.86 6.37 -23.50
C ASP A 150 -7.30 6.83 -22.15
N ARG A 151 -5.98 6.75 -22.03
CA ARG A 151 -5.21 7.07 -20.83
C ARG A 151 -4.55 8.43 -20.88
N GLN A 152 -4.82 9.23 -21.88
CA GLN A 152 -4.10 10.49 -22.10
C GLN A 152 -4.16 11.38 -20.85
N VAL A 153 -5.30 11.41 -20.15
CA VAL A 153 -5.49 12.16 -18.89
C VAL A 153 -4.55 11.67 -17.78
N LEU A 154 -4.24 10.36 -17.74
CA LEU A 154 -3.34 9.79 -16.72
C LEU A 154 -1.89 9.71 -17.19
N GLY A 155 -1.63 9.91 -18.47
CA GLY A 155 -0.28 10.00 -19.03
C GLY A 155 0.42 11.32 -18.71
N ASP A 156 -0.33 12.40 -18.63
CA ASP A 156 0.17 13.72 -18.28
C ASP A 156 0.30 13.88 -16.75
N ASP A 157 1.33 14.62 -16.31
CA ASP A 157 1.51 14.91 -14.90
C ASP A 157 0.55 16.03 -14.46
N PRO A 158 -0.44 15.75 -13.59
CA PRO A 158 -1.43 16.72 -13.17
C PRO A 158 -0.90 17.74 -12.15
N TYR A 159 0.33 17.55 -11.61
CA TYR A 159 0.88 18.45 -10.62
C TYR A 159 1.26 19.80 -11.27
N PRO A 160 0.64 20.94 -10.85
CA PRO A 160 0.91 22.24 -11.44
C PRO A 160 2.21 22.85 -10.91
N ALA A 161 3.35 22.26 -11.29
CA ALA A 161 4.67 22.68 -10.84
C ALA A 161 4.97 24.15 -11.17
N LEU A 162 5.61 24.87 -10.26
CA LEU A 162 6.06 26.25 -10.50
C LEU A 162 7.11 26.23 -11.61
N ARG A 163 6.79 26.84 -12.76
CA ARG A 163 7.69 26.90 -13.92
C ARG A 163 8.67 28.07 -13.73
N LYS A 164 9.97 27.82 -13.80
CA LYS A 164 10.91 28.87 -14.23
C LYS A 164 10.72 29.05 -15.73
N SER A 165 10.50 30.28 -16.16
CA SER A 165 10.35 30.63 -17.57
C SER A 165 11.56 30.20 -18.37
N GLY A 166 11.43 29.12 -19.13
CA GLY A 166 12.43 28.60 -20.03
C GLY A 166 11.73 27.80 -21.12
N LEU A 167 11.77 28.31 -22.36
CA LEU A 167 11.10 27.74 -23.54
C LEU A 167 11.57 26.33 -23.93
N LEU A 168 12.53 25.74 -23.24
CA LEU A 168 13.24 24.52 -23.70
C LEU A 168 13.02 23.27 -22.84
N ARG A 169 12.16 23.28 -21.79
CA ARG A 169 11.96 22.08 -21.00
C ARG A 169 10.97 21.13 -21.69
N ARG A 170 11.48 20.06 -22.24
CA ARG A 170 10.72 19.04 -23.02
C ARG A 170 10.05 17.98 -22.15
N ARG A 171 10.30 17.89 -20.81
CA ARG A 171 9.70 16.89 -19.93
C ARG A 171 9.11 17.50 -18.65
N PRO A 172 8.05 16.91 -18.08
CA PRO A 172 7.57 17.24 -16.73
C PRO A 172 8.68 17.03 -15.68
N PRO A 173 8.66 17.80 -14.57
CA PRO A 173 9.62 17.62 -13.49
C PRO A 173 9.34 16.34 -12.71
N THR A 174 10.39 15.73 -12.16
CA THR A 174 10.26 14.68 -11.16
C THR A 174 9.90 15.26 -9.78
N LEU A 175 9.46 14.42 -8.86
CA LEU A 175 9.19 14.85 -7.49
C LEU A 175 10.46 15.44 -6.83
N ALA A 176 11.63 14.82 -7.01
CA ALA A 176 12.87 15.34 -6.46
C ALA A 176 13.20 16.75 -6.99
N GLU A 177 12.97 17.00 -8.28
CA GLU A 177 13.18 18.33 -8.87
C GLU A 177 12.19 19.37 -8.31
N VAL A 178 10.94 18.98 -8.03
CA VAL A 178 9.96 19.85 -7.37
C VAL A 178 10.37 20.11 -5.93
N ALA A 179 10.70 19.07 -5.17
CA ALA A 179 11.14 19.18 -3.78
C ALA A 179 12.36 20.12 -3.65
N ALA A 180 13.37 19.93 -4.48
CA ALA A 180 14.56 20.77 -4.47
C ALA A 180 14.26 22.24 -4.82
N ARG A 181 13.42 22.48 -5.82
CA ARG A 181 13.12 23.82 -6.33
C ARG A 181 12.14 24.59 -5.45
N GLU A 182 11.10 23.93 -4.94
CA GLU A 182 9.98 24.58 -4.28
C GLU A 182 10.09 24.58 -2.75
N LEU A 183 10.83 23.63 -2.21
CA LEU A 183 11.09 23.51 -0.77
C LEU A 183 12.57 23.78 -0.43
N GLY A 184 13.50 23.24 -1.23
CA GLY A 184 14.94 23.34 -1.00
C GLY A 184 15.42 22.44 0.16
N GLY A 185 16.72 22.15 0.20
CA GLY A 185 17.43 21.52 1.31
C GLY A 185 16.69 20.38 2.02
N GLU A 186 16.78 20.40 3.34
CA GLU A 186 16.19 19.38 4.21
C GLU A 186 14.66 19.37 4.20
N LEU A 187 14.02 20.52 4.01
CA LEU A 187 12.56 20.57 3.88
C LEU A 187 12.08 19.77 2.64
N GLY A 188 12.81 19.84 1.53
CA GLY A 188 12.54 19.03 0.35
C GLY A 188 12.76 17.54 0.61
N GLU A 189 13.78 17.21 1.43
CA GLU A 189 14.05 15.82 1.81
C GLU A 189 12.92 15.22 2.66
N LEU A 190 12.24 16.00 3.51
CA LEU A 190 11.06 15.51 4.23
C LEU A 190 9.96 15.03 3.28
N LEU A 191 9.71 15.77 2.19
CA LEU A 191 8.74 15.39 1.17
C LEU A 191 9.20 14.12 0.42
N ALA A 192 10.45 14.09 -0.01
CA ALA A 192 11.03 12.97 -0.72
C ALA A 192 11.02 11.69 0.11
N ALA A 193 11.33 11.78 1.40
CA ALA A 193 11.35 10.65 2.33
C ALA A 193 9.96 10.04 2.52
N ARG A 194 8.92 10.85 2.60
CA ARG A 194 7.53 10.34 2.71
C ARG A 194 7.13 9.55 1.47
N VAL A 195 7.53 9.99 0.30
CA VAL A 195 7.24 9.29 -0.96
C VAL A 195 8.10 8.03 -1.09
N ARG A 196 9.38 8.12 -0.73
CA ARG A 196 10.30 6.96 -0.72
C ARG A 196 9.78 5.82 0.18
N ALA A 197 9.11 6.13 1.28
CA ALA A 197 8.49 5.14 2.17
C ALA A 197 7.43 4.25 1.47
N TYR A 198 6.88 4.69 0.35
CA TYR A 198 6.00 3.86 -0.50
C TYR A 198 6.75 2.93 -1.46
N GLY A 199 8.09 2.96 -1.46
CA GLY A 199 8.89 2.10 -2.34
C GLY A 199 9.11 2.69 -3.73
N VAL A 200 8.93 4.00 -3.91
CA VAL A 200 9.18 4.70 -5.18
C VAL A 200 10.33 5.71 -5.03
N ASP A 201 11.14 5.85 -6.07
CA ASP A 201 12.27 6.78 -6.08
C ASP A 201 11.81 8.18 -6.52
N PRO A 202 11.93 9.20 -5.64
CA PRO A 202 11.57 10.58 -5.96
C PRO A 202 12.29 11.15 -7.18
N ALA A 203 13.47 10.63 -7.54
CA ALA A 203 14.24 11.08 -8.70
C ALA A 203 13.64 10.61 -10.04
N THR A 204 12.81 9.57 -10.02
CA THR A 204 12.25 8.95 -11.23
C THR A 204 10.73 9.13 -11.37
N VAL A 205 10.02 9.29 -10.23
CA VAL A 205 8.56 9.43 -10.26
C VAL A 205 8.12 10.85 -10.66
N PRO A 206 6.93 10.99 -11.27
CA PRO A 206 6.36 12.30 -11.61
C PRO A 206 6.08 13.13 -10.36
N ALA A 207 5.98 14.44 -10.52
CA ALA A 207 5.69 15.37 -9.41
C ALA A 207 4.33 15.10 -8.74
N SER A 208 3.38 14.50 -9.45
CA SER A 208 2.11 14.02 -8.92
C SER A 208 2.25 13.04 -7.75
N ALA A 209 3.41 12.40 -7.56
CA ALA A 209 3.70 11.60 -6.36
C ALA A 209 3.55 12.37 -5.05
N ALA A 210 3.56 13.72 -5.10
CA ALA A 210 3.20 14.57 -3.95
C ALA A 210 1.79 14.34 -3.42
N VAL A 211 0.90 13.67 -4.17
CA VAL A 211 -0.42 13.25 -3.68
C VAL A 211 -0.32 12.27 -2.50
N LEU A 212 0.75 11.48 -2.40
CA LEU A 212 0.92 10.52 -1.31
C LEU A 212 1.05 11.22 0.05
N PRO A 213 2.02 12.13 0.29
CA PRO A 213 2.07 12.90 1.53
C PRO A 213 0.86 13.83 1.71
N TYR A 214 0.22 14.32 0.65
CA TYR A 214 -1.02 15.06 0.74
C TYR A 214 -2.15 14.20 1.33
N MET A 215 -2.31 12.97 0.86
CA MET A 215 -3.31 12.03 1.38
C MET A 215 -3.07 11.72 2.86
N GLU A 216 -1.83 11.43 3.26
CA GLU A 216 -1.48 11.19 4.65
C GLU A 216 -1.85 12.39 5.55
N GLN A 217 -1.53 13.61 5.12
CA GLN A 217 -1.81 14.81 5.91
C GLN A 217 -3.29 15.17 5.93
N THR A 218 -4.03 14.90 4.86
CA THR A 218 -5.44 15.32 4.73
C THR A 218 -6.41 14.31 5.34
N PHE A 219 -6.16 13.01 5.13
CA PHE A 219 -7.06 11.94 5.56
C PHE A 219 -6.54 11.19 6.80
N GLY A 220 -5.33 11.52 7.23
CA GLY A 220 -4.66 10.90 8.37
C GLY A 220 -4.03 9.56 8.04
N SER A 221 -3.15 9.14 8.94
CA SER A 221 -2.62 7.78 9.04
C SER A 221 -3.31 7.10 10.21
N TRP A 222 -3.78 5.89 10.02
CA TRP A 222 -4.57 5.17 11.00
C TRP A 222 -3.89 3.86 11.38
N TYR A 223 -3.86 3.58 12.65
CA TYR A 223 -3.47 2.29 13.20
C TYR A 223 -4.72 1.47 13.50
N VAL A 224 -4.68 0.19 13.24
CA VAL A 224 -5.72 -0.76 13.65
C VAL A 224 -5.26 -1.42 14.94
N ARG A 225 -6.02 -1.29 16.01
CA ARG A 225 -5.66 -1.91 17.30
C ARG A 225 -5.62 -3.43 17.16
N GLY A 226 -4.58 -4.04 17.71
CA GLY A 226 -4.24 -5.44 17.51
C GLY A 226 -3.45 -5.71 16.23
N GLY A 227 -3.05 -4.66 15.49
CA GLY A 227 -2.30 -4.74 14.23
C GLY A 227 -3.21 -4.82 12.99
N MET A 228 -2.60 -4.66 11.83
CA MET A 228 -3.32 -4.63 10.55
C MET A 228 -3.98 -5.97 10.22
N ARG A 229 -3.50 -7.06 10.83
CA ARG A 229 -4.15 -8.38 10.73
C ARG A 229 -5.60 -8.36 11.20
N ALA A 230 -5.95 -7.52 12.17
CA ALA A 230 -7.34 -7.38 12.63
C ALA A 230 -8.26 -6.86 11.51
N LEU A 231 -7.78 -5.94 10.67
CA LEU A 231 -8.53 -5.49 9.49
C LEU A 231 -8.73 -6.64 8.49
N ALA A 232 -7.68 -7.44 8.24
CA ALA A 232 -7.80 -8.59 7.34
C ALA A 232 -8.80 -9.62 7.88
N THR A 233 -8.79 -9.87 9.20
CA THR A 233 -9.76 -10.74 9.86
C THR A 233 -11.19 -10.22 9.70
N ALA A 234 -11.42 -8.93 9.91
CA ALA A 234 -12.76 -8.35 9.74
C ALA A 234 -13.28 -8.47 8.29
N VAL A 235 -12.41 -8.29 7.29
CA VAL A 235 -12.78 -8.49 5.87
C VAL A 235 -13.04 -9.96 5.56
N TYR A 236 -12.25 -10.88 6.10
CA TYR A 236 -12.46 -12.32 5.97
C TYR A 236 -13.79 -12.75 6.59
N GLU A 237 -14.07 -12.34 7.82
CA GLU A 237 -15.35 -12.62 8.49
C GLU A 237 -16.54 -12.07 7.69
N ARG A 238 -16.39 -10.85 7.11
CA ARG A 238 -17.40 -10.30 6.21
C ARG A 238 -17.62 -11.18 4.98
N CYS A 239 -16.59 -11.78 4.41
CA CYS A 239 -16.74 -12.74 3.33
C CYS A 239 -17.54 -13.98 3.78
N LEU A 240 -17.26 -14.53 4.97
CA LEU A 240 -17.98 -15.67 5.53
C LEU A 240 -19.45 -15.33 5.79
N GLU A 241 -19.76 -14.15 6.35
CA GLU A 241 -21.13 -13.64 6.52
C GLU A 241 -21.90 -13.59 5.18
N ARG A 242 -21.20 -13.39 4.07
CA ARG A 242 -21.75 -13.37 2.71
C ARG A 242 -21.66 -14.72 2.00
N LYS A 243 -21.33 -15.79 2.73
CA LYS A 243 -21.28 -17.17 2.22
C LYS A 243 -20.22 -17.37 1.14
N VAL A 244 -19.14 -16.60 1.17
CA VAL A 244 -17.95 -16.87 0.36
C VAL A 244 -17.27 -18.12 0.89
N THR A 245 -16.96 -19.07 0.02
CA THR A 245 -16.22 -20.29 0.37
C THR A 245 -14.72 -20.03 0.23
N PHE A 246 -13.92 -20.46 1.20
CA PHE A 246 -12.45 -20.42 1.14
C PHE A 246 -11.90 -21.83 1.10
N VAL A 247 -10.97 -22.07 0.18
CA VAL A 247 -10.23 -23.32 0.04
C VAL A 247 -8.75 -22.98 0.21
N PHE A 248 -8.24 -23.24 1.41
CA PHE A 248 -6.84 -23.01 1.77
C PHE A 248 -5.95 -24.18 1.34
N ASP A 249 -4.64 -24.00 1.44
CA ASP A 249 -3.60 -24.96 1.06
C ASP A 249 -3.79 -25.50 -0.37
N THR A 250 -4.36 -24.63 -1.24
CA THR A 250 -4.77 -25.02 -2.59
C THR A 250 -4.14 -24.08 -3.63
N PRO A 251 -2.89 -24.35 -4.03
CA PRO A 251 -2.24 -23.55 -5.05
C PRO A 251 -2.91 -23.71 -6.43
N VAL A 252 -3.18 -22.58 -7.08
CA VAL A 252 -3.65 -22.54 -8.46
C VAL A 252 -2.45 -22.58 -9.41
N ARG A 253 -2.48 -23.49 -10.38
CA ARG A 253 -1.44 -23.64 -11.39
C ARG A 253 -1.68 -22.74 -12.60
N GLU A 254 -2.92 -22.74 -13.12
CA GLU A 254 -3.29 -21.95 -14.29
C GLU A 254 -4.81 -21.68 -14.36
N VAL A 255 -5.19 -20.73 -15.22
CA VAL A 255 -6.59 -20.46 -15.55
C VAL A 255 -6.96 -21.32 -16.75
N LEU A 256 -8.03 -22.11 -16.62
CA LEU A 256 -8.57 -22.91 -17.72
C LEU A 256 -9.28 -22.03 -18.75
N GLU A 257 -9.03 -22.29 -20.02
CA GLU A 257 -9.68 -21.64 -21.14
C GLU A 257 -10.51 -22.65 -21.94
N GLN A 258 -11.75 -22.29 -22.23
CA GLN A 258 -12.63 -23.06 -23.09
C GLN A 258 -13.43 -22.13 -24.01
N GLY A 259 -13.38 -22.38 -25.32
CA GLY A 259 -14.10 -21.55 -26.29
C GLY A 259 -13.66 -20.08 -26.30
N GLY A 260 -12.40 -19.78 -26.04
CA GLY A 260 -11.86 -18.41 -25.99
C GLY A 260 -12.27 -17.61 -24.76
N ARG A 261 -12.66 -18.27 -23.66
CA ARG A 261 -13.07 -17.64 -22.38
C ARG A 261 -12.48 -18.38 -21.19
N ALA A 262 -12.33 -17.68 -20.09
CA ALA A 262 -12.03 -18.32 -18.80
C ALA A 262 -13.18 -19.29 -18.43
N ALA A 263 -12.81 -20.52 -18.03
CA ALA A 263 -13.73 -21.60 -17.74
C ALA A 263 -13.52 -22.22 -16.34
N GLY A 264 -12.51 -21.78 -15.61
CA GLY A 264 -12.18 -22.30 -14.28
C GLY A 264 -10.70 -22.25 -13.98
N LEU A 265 -10.27 -23.08 -13.04
CA LEU A 265 -8.90 -23.18 -12.56
C LEU A 265 -8.40 -24.61 -12.66
N LEU A 266 -7.10 -24.78 -13.01
CA LEU A 266 -6.37 -25.99 -12.78
C LEU A 266 -5.55 -25.83 -11.50
N LEU A 267 -5.80 -26.68 -10.53
CA LEU A 267 -5.11 -26.71 -9.25
C LEU A 267 -3.76 -27.44 -9.37
N ALA A 268 -2.87 -27.23 -8.42
CA ALA A 268 -1.53 -27.84 -8.46
C ALA A 268 -1.54 -29.37 -8.37
N ASP A 269 -2.58 -29.94 -7.74
CA ASP A 269 -2.79 -31.39 -7.64
C ASP A 269 -3.40 -32.02 -8.91
N GLY A 270 -3.68 -31.21 -9.94
CA GLY A 270 -4.29 -31.63 -11.19
C GLY A 270 -5.83 -31.60 -11.19
N THR A 271 -6.46 -31.21 -10.08
CA THR A 271 -7.92 -31.06 -10.00
C THR A 271 -8.38 -29.84 -10.78
N GLU A 272 -9.46 -29.97 -11.54
CA GLU A 272 -10.14 -28.85 -12.19
C GLU A 272 -11.24 -28.27 -11.30
N ALA A 273 -11.26 -26.95 -11.16
CA ALA A 273 -12.30 -26.20 -10.47
C ALA A 273 -13.07 -25.33 -11.49
N PRO A 274 -14.18 -25.81 -12.05
CA PRO A 274 -14.92 -25.11 -13.09
C PRO A 274 -15.61 -23.86 -12.53
N ALA A 275 -15.52 -22.74 -13.26
CA ALA A 275 -16.16 -21.49 -12.93
C ALA A 275 -16.58 -20.74 -14.20
N ASP A 276 -17.61 -19.89 -14.07
CA ASP A 276 -18.13 -19.10 -15.18
C ASP A 276 -17.28 -17.82 -15.38
N LEU A 277 -16.65 -17.33 -14.27
CA LEU A 277 -15.75 -16.18 -14.25
C LEU A 277 -14.58 -16.46 -13.29
N VAL A 278 -13.44 -15.84 -13.58
CA VAL A 278 -12.24 -15.94 -12.75
C VAL A 278 -11.74 -14.55 -12.37
N VAL A 279 -11.37 -14.36 -11.10
CA VAL A 279 -10.72 -13.16 -10.60
C VAL A 279 -9.31 -13.53 -10.11
N CYS A 280 -8.28 -12.99 -10.76
CA CYS A 280 -6.89 -13.15 -10.34
C CYS A 280 -6.52 -12.06 -9.33
N GLY A 281 -6.37 -12.43 -8.06
CA GLY A 281 -5.99 -11.55 -6.94
C GLY A 281 -4.52 -11.60 -6.58
N VAL A 282 -3.70 -12.28 -7.38
CA VAL A 282 -2.25 -12.44 -7.20
C VAL A 282 -1.49 -11.76 -8.34
N ASP A 283 -0.15 -11.78 -8.29
CA ASP A 283 0.66 -11.28 -9.40
C ASP A 283 0.34 -12.06 -10.70
N PRO A 284 -0.26 -11.40 -11.71
CA PRO A 284 -0.74 -12.08 -12.93
C PRO A 284 0.41 -12.70 -13.75
N ARG A 285 1.64 -12.26 -13.55
CA ARG A 285 2.83 -12.82 -14.25
C ARG A 285 3.12 -14.25 -13.81
N ARG A 286 2.74 -14.63 -12.60
CA ARG A 286 2.93 -15.99 -12.08
C ARG A 286 2.02 -17.02 -12.76
N LEU A 287 0.84 -16.61 -13.18
CA LEU A 287 -0.14 -17.47 -13.83
C LEU A 287 -0.17 -17.31 -15.35
N ARG A 288 0.79 -16.55 -15.92
CA ARG A 288 0.85 -16.25 -17.37
C ARG A 288 -0.47 -15.69 -17.93
N VAL A 289 -1.15 -14.88 -17.11
CA VAL A 289 -2.42 -14.26 -17.49
C VAL A 289 -2.26 -13.37 -18.72
N PRO A 290 -3.07 -13.55 -19.77
CA PRO A 290 -3.01 -12.71 -20.96
C PRO A 290 -3.46 -11.27 -20.61
N LEU A 291 -2.54 -10.33 -20.68
CA LEU A 291 -2.83 -8.91 -20.49
C LEU A 291 -3.33 -8.28 -21.79
N PRO A 292 -4.16 -7.21 -21.74
CA PRO A 292 -4.66 -6.54 -22.95
C PRO A 292 -3.52 -6.03 -23.81
N ALA A 293 -3.61 -6.21 -25.13
CA ALA A 293 -2.72 -5.57 -26.08
C ALA A 293 -2.87 -4.03 -25.95
N GLY A 294 -1.76 -3.31 -25.75
CA GLY A 294 -1.77 -1.86 -25.47
C GLY A 294 -2.15 -1.53 -24.01
N GLY A 295 -2.27 -2.54 -23.15
CA GLY A 295 -2.37 -2.42 -21.71
C GLY A 295 -1.21 -1.59 -21.11
N ALA A 296 -1.31 -1.19 -19.85
CA ALA A 296 -0.21 -0.57 -19.11
C ALA A 296 1.07 -1.37 -19.36
N PRO A 297 2.25 -0.75 -19.33
CA PRO A 297 3.49 -1.46 -19.59
C PRO A 297 3.47 -2.79 -18.83
N ALA A 298 3.86 -3.86 -19.49
CA ALA A 298 3.96 -5.20 -18.92
C ALA A 298 4.92 -5.23 -17.68
N ARG A 299 5.59 -4.13 -17.46
CA ARG A 299 6.35 -3.77 -16.27
C ARG A 299 5.63 -2.58 -15.64
N GLY A 300 4.89 -2.81 -14.57
CA GLY A 300 4.57 -1.75 -13.62
C GLY A 300 5.86 -1.04 -13.16
N PRO A 301 5.75 0.03 -12.38
CA PRO A 301 6.92 0.75 -11.85
C PRO A 301 7.91 -0.26 -11.30
N GLY A 302 9.22 -0.01 -11.50
CA GLY A 302 10.29 -0.85 -10.94
C GLY A 302 9.98 -1.09 -9.46
N VAL A 303 9.51 -2.30 -9.14
CA VAL A 303 8.88 -2.53 -7.84
C VAL A 303 9.95 -2.91 -6.84
N ALA A 304 10.05 -2.14 -5.78
CA ALA A 304 10.94 -2.39 -4.67
C ALA A 304 10.40 -3.49 -3.75
N SER A 305 11.29 -4.12 -3.01
CA SER A 305 10.99 -4.98 -1.88
C SER A 305 11.33 -4.26 -0.56
N ARG A 306 11.25 -4.98 0.55
CA ARG A 306 11.59 -4.48 1.89
C ARG A 306 12.46 -5.48 2.64
N LEU A 307 13.40 -4.96 3.41
CA LEU A 307 14.02 -5.66 4.52
C LEU A 307 13.37 -5.15 5.79
N THR A 308 12.86 -6.05 6.62
CA THR A 308 12.15 -5.69 7.86
C THR A 308 12.76 -6.43 9.04
N LEU A 309 13.00 -5.72 10.13
CA LEU A 309 13.36 -6.29 11.43
C LEU A 309 12.20 -6.14 12.40
N LEU A 310 11.79 -7.24 13.01
CA LEU A 310 10.83 -7.29 14.10
C LEU A 310 11.62 -7.39 15.39
N LEU A 311 11.50 -6.40 16.28
CA LEU A 311 12.32 -6.25 17.46
C LEU A 311 11.46 -6.37 18.70
N ALA A 312 11.72 -7.38 19.54
CA ALA A 312 11.15 -7.51 20.86
C ALA A 312 12.07 -6.83 21.89
N LEU A 313 11.54 -5.89 22.62
CA LEU A 313 12.31 -5.11 23.58
C LEU A 313 11.74 -5.29 24.99
N ARG A 314 12.64 -5.41 25.99
CA ARG A 314 12.30 -5.25 27.41
C ARG A 314 12.22 -3.77 27.77
N GLY A 315 11.49 -3.47 28.85
CA GLY A 315 11.25 -2.11 29.32
C GLY A 315 10.07 -1.45 28.60
N ALA A 316 9.33 -0.67 29.33
CA ALA A 316 8.14 0.01 28.84
C ALA A 316 8.42 0.90 27.62
N ARG A 317 7.45 1.03 26.75
CA ARG A 317 7.48 2.03 25.69
C ARG A 317 7.48 3.42 26.32
N PRO A 318 8.43 4.32 25.98
CA PRO A 318 8.42 5.69 26.49
C PRO A 318 7.12 6.43 26.11
N ALA A 319 6.60 7.23 27.05
CA ALA A 319 5.34 7.96 26.81
C ALA A 319 5.41 8.98 25.67
N ASP A 320 6.59 9.54 25.41
CA ASP A 320 6.88 10.48 24.33
C ASP A 320 7.29 9.80 22.99
N ALA A 321 7.27 8.47 22.96
CA ALA A 321 7.58 7.74 21.75
C ALA A 321 6.52 7.99 20.68
N VAL A 322 6.95 8.34 19.47
CA VAL A 322 6.06 8.55 18.32
C VAL A 322 5.82 7.22 17.62
N HIS A 323 4.60 7.01 17.17
CA HIS A 323 4.20 5.76 16.48
C HIS A 323 5.03 5.50 15.23
N ARG A 324 5.27 6.53 14.39
CA ARG A 324 6.03 6.42 13.14
C ARG A 324 7.21 7.40 13.13
N THR A 325 8.40 6.88 12.93
CA THR A 325 9.62 7.69 12.73
C THR A 325 10.27 7.32 11.41
N LEU A 326 10.63 8.33 10.60
CA LEU A 326 11.50 8.20 9.43
C LEU A 326 12.91 8.64 9.82
N VAL A 327 13.86 7.72 9.79
CA VAL A 327 15.27 8.00 10.08
C VAL A 327 16.00 8.20 8.75
N HIS A 328 16.58 9.39 8.59
CA HIS A 328 17.33 9.76 7.40
C HIS A 328 18.81 9.48 7.61
N SER A 329 19.43 8.89 6.60
CA SER A 329 20.88 8.67 6.55
C SER A 329 21.35 8.82 5.10
N PRO A 330 22.60 9.20 4.84
CA PRO A 330 23.15 9.21 3.49
C PRO A 330 22.97 7.84 2.82
N GLY A 331 22.25 7.79 1.71
CA GLY A 331 21.99 6.57 0.94
C GLY A 331 20.98 5.58 1.54
N ALA A 332 20.43 5.83 2.74
CA ALA A 332 19.47 4.95 3.39
C ALA A 332 18.34 5.72 4.10
N GLN A 333 17.17 5.12 4.14
CA GLN A 333 16.05 5.61 4.92
C GLN A 333 15.37 4.45 5.62
N LEU A 334 15.10 4.63 6.91
CA LEU A 334 14.33 3.67 7.70
C LEU A 334 12.95 4.21 8.05
N THR A 335 11.99 3.30 8.08
CA THR A 335 10.72 3.50 8.79
C THR A 335 10.77 2.69 10.07
N VAL A 336 10.55 3.35 11.20
CA VAL A 336 10.43 2.73 12.52
C VAL A 336 9.01 2.90 13.01
N LEU A 337 8.33 1.79 13.29
CA LEU A 337 6.97 1.77 13.85
C LEU A 337 7.04 1.29 15.30
N ARG A 338 6.39 2.03 16.19
CA ARG A 338 6.34 1.79 17.64
C ARG A 338 4.90 1.95 18.11
N PRO A 339 4.02 0.98 17.84
CA PRO A 339 2.62 1.07 18.25
C PRO A 339 2.47 1.11 19.76
N ASP A 340 1.61 1.99 20.26
CA ASP A 340 1.17 1.94 21.66
C ASP A 340 -0.07 1.07 21.75
N ASP A 341 0.17 -0.23 21.79
CA ASP A 341 -0.89 -1.23 21.75
C ASP A 341 -0.54 -2.42 22.68
N PRO A 342 -1.30 -2.61 23.77
CA PRO A 342 -1.11 -3.76 24.65
C PRO A 342 -1.30 -5.12 23.96
N ALA A 343 -2.06 -5.18 22.85
CA ALA A 343 -2.33 -6.44 22.14
C ALA A 343 -1.15 -6.96 21.32
N VAL A 344 -0.07 -6.17 21.19
CA VAL A 344 1.11 -6.58 20.40
C VAL A 344 2.36 -6.83 21.27
N ARG A 345 2.22 -6.79 22.58
CA ARG A 345 3.31 -7.00 23.55
C ARG A 345 2.84 -7.89 24.69
N PRO A 346 3.74 -8.64 25.37
CA PRO A 346 3.37 -9.53 26.48
C PRO A 346 2.73 -8.79 27.66
N ASP A 347 3.27 -7.62 28.01
CA ASP A 347 2.85 -6.78 29.13
C ASP A 347 3.35 -5.32 28.97
N ALA A 348 3.13 -4.49 29.99
CA ALA A 348 3.50 -3.07 29.97
C ALA A 348 5.03 -2.83 30.04
N ASP A 349 5.81 -3.81 30.50
CA ASP A 349 7.27 -3.74 30.62
C ASP A 349 8.00 -4.20 29.34
N HIS A 350 7.26 -4.32 28.23
CA HIS A 350 7.80 -4.71 26.94
C HIS A 350 7.33 -3.77 25.83
N GLU A 351 8.06 -3.75 24.71
CA GLU A 351 7.74 -2.96 23.54
C GLU A 351 8.01 -3.75 22.25
N ALA A 352 7.06 -3.74 21.32
CA ALA A 352 7.21 -4.27 19.98
C ALA A 352 7.60 -3.14 19.00
N VAL A 353 8.70 -3.30 18.28
CA VAL A 353 9.20 -2.31 17.31
C VAL A 353 9.41 -2.97 15.96
N THR A 354 8.88 -2.35 14.91
CA THR A 354 9.14 -2.78 13.52
C THR A 354 10.03 -1.75 12.83
N VAL A 355 11.12 -2.21 12.25
CA VAL A 355 12.06 -1.41 11.47
C VAL A 355 12.06 -1.90 10.04
N SER A 356 11.90 -1.02 9.05
CA SER A 356 11.93 -1.42 7.65
C SER A 356 12.71 -0.47 6.77
N ALA A 357 13.44 -1.03 5.81
CA ALA A 357 14.12 -0.32 4.74
C ALA A 357 13.62 -0.80 3.37
N ILE A 358 13.62 0.11 2.39
CA ILE A 358 13.32 -0.23 1.00
C ILE A 358 14.55 -0.86 0.35
N CYS A 359 14.32 -1.98 -0.35
CA CYS A 359 15.31 -2.69 -1.14
C CYS A 359 14.81 -2.78 -2.59
N GLY A 360 15.61 -2.39 -3.58
CA GLY A 360 15.13 -2.53 -4.95
C GLY A 360 16.01 -1.87 -6.00
N PRO A 361 15.59 -1.91 -7.28
CA PRO A 361 16.32 -1.28 -8.37
C PRO A 361 16.54 0.20 -8.11
N GLY A 362 17.79 0.66 -8.10
CA GLY A 362 18.17 2.05 -7.84
C GLY A 362 18.39 2.38 -6.36
N SER A 363 18.14 1.48 -5.42
CA SER A 363 18.66 1.60 -4.06
C SER A 363 20.11 1.11 -3.99
N ALA A 364 20.89 1.65 -3.04
CA ALA A 364 22.16 1.08 -2.64
C ALA A 364 21.99 -0.43 -2.33
N PRO A 365 23.07 -1.23 -2.25
CA PRO A 365 22.99 -2.61 -1.80
C PRO A 365 22.08 -2.71 -0.58
N ALA A 366 21.26 -3.76 -0.51
CA ALA A 366 20.34 -3.95 0.62
C ALA A 366 21.14 -3.79 1.93
N PRO A 367 20.70 -2.90 2.85
CA PRO A 367 21.41 -2.69 4.11
C PRO A 367 21.41 -4.00 4.90
N ARG A 368 22.46 -4.26 5.65
CA ARG A 368 22.53 -5.42 6.53
C ARG A 368 21.70 -5.17 7.80
N ALA A 369 21.20 -6.24 8.41
CA ALA A 369 20.41 -6.14 9.64
C ALA A 369 21.09 -5.32 10.74
N GLU A 370 22.41 -5.47 10.92
CA GLU A 370 23.19 -4.70 11.88
C GLU A 370 23.20 -3.19 11.57
N GLU A 371 23.31 -2.81 10.30
CA GLU A 371 23.24 -1.40 9.87
C GLU A 371 21.85 -0.81 10.14
N LEU A 372 20.80 -1.60 9.98
CA LEU A 372 19.44 -1.16 10.32
C LEU A 372 19.28 -0.99 11.83
N LEU A 373 19.83 -1.89 12.65
CA LEU A 373 19.80 -1.76 14.11
C LEU A 373 20.53 -0.50 14.59
N ASP A 374 21.71 -0.20 14.02
CA ASP A 374 22.47 1.01 14.37
C ASP A 374 21.69 2.30 14.03
N LEU A 375 21.08 2.33 12.84
CA LEU A 375 20.24 3.46 12.45
C LEU A 375 18.97 3.56 13.29
N ALA A 376 18.32 2.43 13.62
CA ALA A 376 17.13 2.39 14.44
C ALA A 376 17.38 2.84 15.89
N ALA A 377 18.59 2.65 16.42
CA ALA A 377 18.98 3.13 17.75
C ALA A 377 18.88 4.66 17.89
N ARG A 378 18.91 5.41 16.78
CA ARG A 378 18.65 6.86 16.78
C ARG A 378 17.18 7.19 17.13
N ALA A 379 16.23 6.30 16.80
CA ALA A 379 14.80 6.46 17.06
C ALA A 379 14.31 5.71 18.30
N VAL A 380 15.08 4.71 18.76
CA VAL A 380 14.72 3.84 19.88
C VAL A 380 15.82 3.91 20.94
N PRO A 381 15.62 4.68 22.01
CA PRO A 381 16.64 4.81 23.07
C PRO A 381 17.02 3.46 23.67
N ALA A 382 18.32 3.29 23.94
CA ALA A 382 18.90 2.08 24.52
C ALA A 382 18.50 0.77 23.78
N LEU A 383 18.33 0.85 22.46
CA LEU A 383 17.81 -0.26 21.64
C LEU A 383 18.56 -1.56 21.90
N ARG A 384 19.90 -1.55 21.82
CA ARG A 384 20.71 -2.77 21.94
C ARG A 384 20.69 -3.36 23.35
N GLU A 385 20.57 -2.53 24.38
CA GLU A 385 20.49 -2.96 25.79
C GLU A 385 19.13 -3.57 26.13
N ARG A 386 18.07 -3.08 25.45
CA ARG A 386 16.70 -3.52 25.62
C ARG A 386 16.33 -4.72 24.75
N LEU A 387 17.12 -5.03 23.74
CA LEU A 387 16.82 -6.06 22.74
C LEU A 387 16.79 -7.46 23.39
N LEU A 388 15.65 -8.14 23.27
CA LEU A 388 15.47 -9.53 23.66
C LEU A 388 15.78 -10.46 22.50
N TRP A 389 15.21 -10.19 21.34
CA TRP A 389 15.45 -10.88 20.10
C TRP A 389 15.06 -10.04 18.88
N THR A 390 15.61 -10.43 17.75
CA THR A 390 15.30 -9.90 16.42
C THR A 390 14.82 -11.01 15.52
N HIS A 391 13.81 -10.72 14.71
CA HIS A 391 13.44 -11.57 13.58
C HIS A 391 13.54 -10.78 12.29
N GLU A 392 14.37 -11.25 11.37
CA GLU A 392 14.60 -10.63 10.08
C GLU A 392 13.61 -11.20 9.05
N ARG A 393 13.00 -10.33 8.26
CA ARG A 393 12.17 -10.68 7.11
C ARG A 393 12.76 -10.06 5.86
N THR A 394 13.25 -10.94 5.00
CA THR A 394 13.92 -10.61 3.74
C THR A 394 12.93 -10.50 2.58
N PRO A 395 13.37 -9.98 1.41
CA PRO A 395 12.58 -10.10 0.17
C PRO A 395 12.20 -11.55 -0.18
N ALA A 396 13.04 -12.52 0.14
CA ALA A 396 12.71 -13.94 -0.10
C ALA A 396 11.56 -14.43 0.79
N ASP A 397 11.49 -13.99 2.05
CA ASP A 397 10.37 -14.32 2.94
C ASP A 397 9.07 -13.67 2.44
N ILE A 398 9.13 -12.43 1.94
CA ILE A 398 7.96 -11.76 1.34
C ILE A 398 7.49 -12.52 0.08
N GLU A 399 8.43 -12.99 -0.76
CA GLU A 399 8.09 -13.83 -1.92
C GLU A 399 7.47 -15.15 -1.50
N ALA A 400 8.02 -15.80 -0.49
CA ALA A 400 7.48 -17.04 0.05
C ALA A 400 6.04 -16.86 0.54
N ASP A 401 5.76 -15.79 1.27
CA ASP A 401 4.43 -15.52 1.84
C ASP A 401 3.41 -15.08 0.78
N THR A 402 3.80 -14.13 -0.09
CA THR A 402 2.85 -13.45 -1.00
C THR A 402 2.84 -14.03 -2.42
N GLY A 403 3.89 -14.73 -2.81
CA GLY A 403 4.12 -15.16 -4.18
C GLY A 403 4.59 -14.04 -5.11
N ALA A 404 4.79 -12.83 -4.64
CA ALA A 404 5.29 -11.74 -5.45
C ALA A 404 6.75 -11.97 -5.83
N GLN A 405 7.06 -11.94 -7.11
CA GLN A 405 8.40 -12.21 -7.62
C GLN A 405 9.43 -11.26 -6.97
N HIS A 406 10.53 -11.81 -6.45
CA HIS A 406 11.57 -11.07 -5.72
C HIS A 406 11.08 -10.33 -4.46
N GLY A 407 9.98 -10.77 -3.87
CA GLY A 407 9.37 -10.10 -2.71
C GLY A 407 8.85 -8.69 -3.03
N ALA A 408 8.51 -8.44 -4.26
CA ALA A 408 8.09 -7.13 -4.72
C ALA A 408 6.81 -6.64 -4.03
N VAL A 409 6.83 -5.38 -3.57
CA VAL A 409 5.69 -4.72 -2.90
C VAL A 409 5.19 -3.59 -3.81
N PRO A 410 4.07 -3.77 -4.52
CA PRO A 410 3.58 -2.80 -5.47
C PRO A 410 3.18 -1.48 -4.78
N PRO A 411 3.68 -0.32 -5.24
CA PRO A 411 3.22 0.99 -4.78
C PRO A 411 1.86 1.35 -5.39
N PRO A 412 1.18 2.41 -4.89
CA PRO A 412 0.02 2.99 -5.56
C PRO A 412 0.34 3.45 -6.98
N ALA A 413 -0.64 3.37 -7.88
CA ALA A 413 -0.53 3.96 -9.21
C ALA A 413 -0.41 5.48 -9.12
N LEU A 414 0.34 6.08 -10.03
CA LEU A 414 0.51 7.53 -10.15
C LEU A 414 0.25 7.97 -11.59
N ALA A 415 -0.40 9.12 -11.75
CA ALA A 415 -0.55 9.77 -13.05
C ALA A 415 0.74 10.50 -13.44
N GLY A 416 1.02 10.58 -14.74
CA GLY A 416 2.23 11.19 -15.28
C GLY A 416 3.19 10.17 -15.88
N ALA A 417 4.36 10.65 -16.30
CA ALA A 417 5.40 9.84 -16.92
C ALA A 417 4.90 8.99 -18.12
N GLY A 418 3.94 9.51 -18.90
CA GLY A 418 3.36 8.78 -20.04
C GLY A 418 2.56 7.54 -19.63
N GLY A 419 2.13 7.44 -18.37
CA GLY A 419 1.42 6.29 -17.83
C GLY A 419 2.34 5.15 -17.37
N ALA A 420 3.64 5.36 -17.26
CA ALA A 420 4.60 4.33 -16.84
C ALA A 420 4.38 3.82 -15.42
N MET A 421 3.67 4.59 -14.59
CA MET A 421 3.35 4.25 -13.20
C MET A 421 1.96 3.62 -13.03
N LEU A 422 1.25 3.33 -14.13
CA LEU A 422 -0.05 2.66 -14.12
C LEU A 422 0.11 1.15 -14.08
N TYR A 423 -0.90 0.48 -13.54
CA TYR A 423 -1.00 -0.99 -13.53
C TYR A 423 -1.91 -1.50 -14.65
N PRO A 424 -1.88 -2.80 -14.96
CA PRO A 424 -2.83 -3.41 -15.88
C PRO A 424 -4.27 -3.11 -15.49
N ALA A 425 -5.14 -2.93 -16.48
CA ALA A 425 -6.57 -2.77 -16.26
C ALA A 425 -7.16 -4.01 -15.55
N ASN A 426 -8.29 -3.85 -14.88
CA ASN A 426 -8.96 -4.94 -14.19
C ASN A 426 -9.59 -5.98 -15.15
N THR A 427 -9.73 -5.66 -16.44
CA THR A 427 -10.10 -6.61 -17.50
C THR A 427 -8.86 -7.15 -18.20
N THR A 428 -8.94 -8.37 -18.74
CA THR A 428 -7.85 -9.01 -19.50
C THR A 428 -8.22 -9.23 -20.96
N ALA A 429 -7.27 -9.73 -21.75
CA ALA A 429 -7.55 -10.16 -23.12
C ALA A 429 -8.41 -11.45 -23.19
N LEU A 430 -8.45 -12.23 -22.11
CA LEU A 430 -9.29 -13.42 -21.99
C LEU A 430 -10.64 -13.03 -21.38
N PRO A 431 -11.75 -13.07 -22.15
CA PRO A 431 -13.08 -12.81 -21.62
C PRO A 431 -13.40 -13.68 -20.41
N GLY A 432 -13.99 -13.10 -19.38
CA GLY A 432 -14.32 -13.80 -18.15
C GLY A 432 -13.19 -13.86 -17.10
N LEU A 433 -12.00 -13.34 -17.43
CA LEU A 433 -10.88 -13.22 -16.49
C LEU A 433 -10.66 -11.76 -16.11
N PHE A 434 -10.64 -11.50 -14.80
CA PHE A 434 -10.44 -10.17 -14.21
C PHE A 434 -9.22 -10.15 -13.30
N LEU A 435 -8.63 -8.96 -13.11
CA LEU A 435 -7.51 -8.74 -12.19
C LEU A 435 -7.95 -7.90 -10.99
N ALA A 436 -7.54 -8.31 -9.79
CA ALA A 436 -7.78 -7.59 -8.54
C ALA A 436 -6.50 -7.45 -7.70
N GLY A 437 -6.54 -6.62 -6.67
CA GLY A 437 -5.44 -6.45 -5.74
C GLY A 437 -4.34 -5.51 -6.24
N GLY A 438 -3.21 -5.51 -5.55
CA GLY A 438 -2.14 -4.52 -5.75
C GLY A 438 -1.39 -4.61 -7.09
N TRP A 439 -1.60 -5.68 -7.86
CA TRP A 439 -0.98 -5.89 -9.18
C TRP A 439 -1.85 -5.48 -10.35
N ALA A 440 -3.02 -4.96 -10.06
CA ALA A 440 -3.96 -4.42 -11.02
C ALA A 440 -4.29 -2.97 -10.68
N HIS A 441 -4.89 -2.24 -11.60
CA HIS A 441 -5.42 -0.90 -11.35
C HIS A 441 -6.37 -0.91 -10.13
N PRO A 442 -6.21 0.00 -9.16
CA PRO A 442 -5.36 1.20 -9.11
C PRO A 442 -4.00 1.01 -8.42
N GLY A 443 -3.46 -0.18 -8.36
CA GLY A 443 -2.14 -0.47 -7.81
C GLY A 443 -2.12 -0.87 -6.34
N GLY A 444 -0.93 -0.84 -5.73
CA GLY A 444 -0.69 -1.33 -4.39
C GLY A 444 -1.04 -0.36 -3.27
N GLY A 445 -0.84 -0.83 -2.05
CA GLY A 445 -1.33 -0.18 -0.83
C GLY A 445 -2.74 -0.63 -0.45
N LEU A 446 -3.04 -0.65 0.85
CA LEU A 446 -4.30 -1.22 1.38
C LEU A 446 -5.55 -0.61 0.75
N ALA A 447 -5.63 0.72 0.69
CA ALA A 447 -6.79 1.41 0.14
C ALA A 447 -6.97 1.12 -1.36
N HIS A 448 -5.88 1.19 -2.14
CA HIS A 448 -5.91 0.94 -3.58
C HIS A 448 -6.29 -0.53 -3.88
N ALA A 449 -5.67 -1.48 -3.17
CA ALA A 449 -6.02 -2.89 -3.27
C ALA A 449 -7.49 -3.16 -2.88
N GLY A 450 -7.99 -2.53 -1.81
CA GLY A 450 -9.39 -2.62 -1.41
C GLY A 450 -10.35 -2.03 -2.44
N MET A 451 -9.95 -0.96 -3.13
CA MET A 451 -10.76 -0.32 -4.17
C MET A 451 -10.95 -1.20 -5.41
N THR A 452 -10.00 -2.11 -5.71
CA THR A 452 -10.20 -3.08 -6.79
C THR A 452 -11.47 -3.91 -6.60
N GLY A 453 -11.89 -4.12 -5.35
CA GLY A 453 -13.15 -4.82 -5.05
C GLY A 453 -14.37 -4.13 -5.63
N ALA A 454 -14.43 -2.79 -5.55
CA ALA A 454 -15.52 -2.01 -6.15
C ALA A 454 -15.43 -2.03 -7.69
N LEU A 455 -14.21 -1.86 -8.23
CA LEU A 455 -14.00 -1.80 -9.68
C LEU A 455 -14.33 -3.14 -10.36
N VAL A 456 -13.82 -4.25 -9.83
CA VAL A 456 -14.06 -5.58 -10.42
C VAL A 456 -15.50 -6.01 -10.25
N ALA A 457 -16.11 -5.78 -9.08
CA ALA A 457 -17.53 -6.10 -8.89
C ALA A 457 -18.41 -5.28 -9.83
N GLY A 458 -18.17 -3.98 -9.99
CA GLY A 458 -18.89 -3.14 -10.95
C GLY A 458 -18.74 -3.62 -12.39
N LEU A 459 -17.53 -3.97 -12.82
CA LEU A 459 -17.25 -4.50 -14.15
C LEU A 459 -17.98 -5.85 -14.41
N ILE A 460 -18.10 -6.70 -13.41
CA ILE A 460 -18.79 -8.00 -13.54
C ILE A 460 -20.32 -7.82 -13.55
N VAL A 461 -20.85 -6.94 -12.68
CA VAL A 461 -22.29 -6.76 -12.49
C VAL A 461 -22.91 -5.87 -13.58
N GLU A 462 -22.26 -4.74 -13.91
CA GLU A 462 -22.77 -3.75 -14.86
C GLU A 462 -22.12 -3.89 -16.26
N GLY A 463 -21.07 -4.69 -16.37
CA GLY A 463 -20.36 -4.91 -17.65
C GLY A 463 -19.59 -3.68 -18.11
N SER A 464 -19.42 -3.54 -19.43
CA SER A 464 -18.67 -2.44 -20.07
C SER A 464 -19.29 -1.05 -19.85
N GLY A 465 -20.52 -0.99 -19.35
CA GLY A 465 -21.22 0.24 -18.98
C GLY A 465 -20.76 0.86 -17.67
N PHE A 466 -20.08 0.10 -16.82
CA PHE A 466 -19.62 0.57 -15.51
C PHE A 466 -18.70 1.81 -15.63
N ARG A 467 -19.01 2.86 -14.87
CA ARG A 467 -18.33 4.16 -14.93
C ARG A 467 -17.57 4.52 -13.64
N GLY A 468 -17.54 3.62 -12.69
CA GLY A 468 -16.86 3.81 -11.43
C GLY A 468 -17.79 3.73 -10.22
N SER A 469 -17.17 3.62 -9.03
CA SER A 469 -17.88 3.64 -7.76
C SER A 469 -18.45 5.04 -7.50
N GLN A 470 -19.74 5.10 -7.13
CA GLN A 470 -20.43 6.33 -6.72
C GLN A 470 -20.57 6.37 -5.20
#